data_50aed72ade8046a6d1281a62bb8fad56
#
_entry.id   50aed72ade8046a6d1281a62bb8fad56
#
_cell.length_a   1.000
_cell.length_b   1.000
_cell.length_c   1.000
_cell.angle_alpha   90.00
_cell.angle_beta   90.00
_cell.angle_gamma   90.00
#
_symmetry.space_group_name_H-M   'P 1'
#
loop_
_entity.id
_entity.type
_entity.pdbx_description
1 polymer ?
#
loop_
_entity_poly.entity_id
_entity_poly.type
_entity_poly.pdbx_seq_one_letter_code
_entity_poly.pdbx_strand_id
1 'polypeptide(L)'
;MRVGFTYDLREDYLEAGYSLEETAEFDSVNTVESIEGALLGLGHQVERIGNIKALAARLAEGGRWDLVFNICEGMHGIGREAQVPALLEAYDIPCTFSDAVVMAMTLHKGLTKHVVRAHGVPTPDFAVVAKAEEAEKIDLPFPLFVKPVAEGTGKGVGGKSRVSTRADLVEGCRDIIATFRQPAIVETFLPGREFTVGLVGEGAETRSIGALEVGFLGTAESTNYGLLNKEECETRITYTLVRDATARAAEDLAVRAWRSE
;
A
#
# COMPACT_ATOMS: atom_id res chain seq x y z
N MET A 1 -12.83 -21.97 12.94
CA MET A 1 -11.51 -22.21 12.33
C MET A 1 -10.41 -21.81 13.31
N ARG A 2 -9.25 -22.42 13.20
CA ARG A 2 -8.02 -21.95 13.84
C ARG A 2 -7.33 -20.96 12.90
N VAL A 3 -7.28 -19.70 13.29
CA VAL A 3 -6.72 -18.60 12.49
C VAL A 3 -5.39 -18.17 13.06
N GLY A 4 -4.33 -18.22 12.26
CA GLY A 4 -3.07 -17.56 12.56
C GLY A 4 -3.19 -16.07 12.23
N PHE A 5 -2.64 -15.17 13.03
CA PHE A 5 -2.67 -13.75 12.77
C PHE A 5 -1.24 -13.21 12.67
N THR A 6 -0.86 -12.76 11.46
CA THR A 6 0.45 -12.19 11.17
C THR A 6 0.35 -10.68 10.96
N TYR A 7 1.26 -9.94 11.57
CA TYR A 7 1.33 -8.47 11.56
C TYR A 7 2.75 -8.01 11.90
N ASP A 8 3.07 -6.79 11.50
CA ASP A 8 4.26 -6.07 11.97
C ASP A 8 3.81 -5.02 12.99
N LEU A 9 4.20 -5.19 14.27
CA LEU A 9 3.86 -4.26 15.33
C LEU A 9 4.86 -3.11 15.38
N ARG A 10 4.40 -1.88 15.20
CA ARG A 10 5.25 -0.67 15.14
C ARG A 10 6.15 -0.54 16.36
N GLU A 11 5.61 -0.78 17.54
CA GLU A 11 6.32 -0.67 18.81
C GLU A 11 7.55 -1.59 18.88
N ASP A 12 7.43 -2.83 18.40
CA ASP A 12 8.54 -3.81 18.42
C ASP A 12 9.74 -3.30 17.60
N TYR A 13 9.46 -2.65 16.46
CA TYR A 13 10.50 -2.10 15.59
C TYR A 13 11.09 -0.79 16.14
N LEU A 14 10.29 0.06 16.78
CA LEU A 14 10.78 1.24 17.46
C LEU A 14 11.73 0.86 18.63
N GLU A 15 11.38 -0.16 19.41
CA GLU A 15 12.24 -0.72 20.46
C GLU A 15 13.52 -1.32 19.89
N ALA A 16 13.48 -1.87 18.69
CA ALA A 16 14.64 -2.37 17.97
C ALA A 16 15.51 -1.25 17.34
N GLY A 17 15.11 0.02 17.48
CA GLY A 17 15.89 1.20 17.06
C GLY A 17 15.56 1.73 15.67
N TYR A 18 14.49 1.27 15.02
CA TYR A 18 14.00 1.87 13.79
C TYR A 18 13.29 3.20 14.05
N SER A 19 13.28 4.09 13.07
CA SER A 19 12.61 5.39 13.15
C SER A 19 11.11 5.29 12.93
N LEU A 20 10.37 6.35 13.30
CA LEU A 20 8.94 6.49 13.00
C LEU A 20 8.66 6.44 11.49
N GLU A 21 9.54 7.03 10.67
CA GLU A 21 9.38 7.02 9.21
C GLU A 21 9.56 5.60 8.64
N GLU A 22 10.55 4.85 9.10
CA GLU A 22 10.77 3.47 8.65
C GLU A 22 9.62 2.55 9.02
N THR A 23 8.96 2.79 10.16
CA THR A 23 7.86 1.98 10.70
C THR A 23 6.46 2.53 10.39
N ALA A 24 6.37 3.54 9.54
CA ALA A 24 5.11 4.25 9.27
C ALA A 24 4.00 3.36 8.68
N GLU A 25 4.36 2.25 8.02
CA GLU A 25 3.42 1.28 7.46
C GLU A 25 2.90 0.28 8.49
N PHE A 26 3.59 0.14 9.64
CA PHE A 26 3.29 -0.90 10.63
C PHE A 26 2.13 -0.55 11.53
N ASP A 27 1.43 -1.58 12.00
CA ASP A 27 0.22 -1.45 12.78
C ASP A 27 0.48 -1.14 14.26
N SER A 28 -0.49 -0.46 14.86
CA SER A 28 -0.52 -0.22 16.31
C SER A 28 -1.10 -1.43 17.06
N VAL A 29 -0.86 -1.49 18.36
CA VAL A 29 -1.51 -2.47 19.26
C VAL A 29 -3.03 -2.41 19.13
N ASN A 30 -3.62 -1.21 19.01
CA ASN A 30 -5.06 -1.04 18.87
C ASN A 30 -5.62 -1.68 17.60
N THR A 31 -4.89 -1.58 16.46
CA THR A 31 -5.27 -2.24 15.21
C THR A 31 -5.29 -3.76 15.38
N VAL A 32 -4.20 -4.30 15.96
CA VAL A 32 -4.05 -5.74 16.19
C VAL A 32 -5.17 -6.27 17.11
N GLU A 33 -5.45 -5.57 18.22
CA GLU A 33 -6.52 -5.94 19.17
C GLU A 33 -7.91 -5.87 18.54
N SER A 34 -8.17 -4.87 17.72
CA SER A 34 -9.44 -4.70 17.02
C SER A 34 -9.71 -5.83 16.03
N ILE A 35 -8.71 -6.21 15.24
CA ILE A 35 -8.82 -7.31 14.26
C ILE A 35 -8.98 -8.65 15.01
N GLU A 36 -8.16 -8.92 16.02
CA GLU A 36 -8.29 -10.13 16.83
C GLU A 36 -9.69 -10.22 17.47
N GLY A 37 -10.16 -9.12 18.08
CA GLY A 37 -11.49 -9.05 18.69
C GLY A 37 -12.61 -9.35 17.68
N ALA A 38 -12.49 -8.85 16.44
CA ALA A 38 -13.44 -9.16 15.37
C ALA A 38 -13.42 -10.64 14.98
N LEU A 39 -12.22 -11.24 14.81
CA LEU A 39 -12.07 -12.66 14.48
C LEU A 39 -12.62 -13.57 15.59
N LEU A 40 -12.35 -13.25 16.86
CA LEU A 40 -12.91 -13.95 18.03
C LEU A 40 -14.43 -13.81 18.08
N GLY A 41 -14.96 -12.61 17.81
CA GLY A 41 -16.40 -12.34 17.74
C GLY A 41 -17.12 -13.13 16.64
N LEU A 42 -16.42 -13.51 15.57
CA LEU A 42 -16.90 -14.41 14.53
C LEU A 42 -16.80 -15.90 14.93
N GLY A 43 -16.34 -16.21 16.14
CA GLY A 43 -16.25 -17.58 16.65
C GLY A 43 -15.00 -18.35 16.21
N HIS A 44 -13.94 -17.66 15.78
CA HIS A 44 -12.67 -18.29 15.43
C HIS A 44 -11.76 -18.42 16.67
N GLN A 45 -10.83 -19.38 16.62
CA GLN A 45 -9.71 -19.45 17.56
C GLN A 45 -8.54 -18.71 16.91
N VAL A 46 -8.04 -17.66 17.56
CA VAL A 46 -6.99 -16.81 17.01
C VAL A 46 -5.67 -17.06 17.73
N GLU A 47 -4.60 -17.23 16.98
CA GLU A 47 -3.23 -17.28 17.47
C GLU A 47 -2.45 -16.09 16.90
N ARG A 48 -2.06 -15.14 17.75
CA ARG A 48 -1.14 -14.06 17.35
C ARG A 48 0.23 -14.64 17.06
N ILE A 49 0.69 -14.53 15.82
CA ILE A 49 1.99 -15.03 15.36
C ILE A 49 3.03 -13.90 15.36
N GLY A 50 2.65 -12.72 14.88
CA GLY A 50 3.55 -11.59 14.66
C GLY A 50 4.14 -11.58 13.25
N ASN A 51 5.36 -11.11 13.11
CA ASN A 51 6.00 -10.85 11.81
C ASN A 51 6.52 -12.13 11.12
N ILE A 52 7.07 -11.96 9.91
CA ILE A 52 7.60 -13.07 9.08
C ILE A 52 8.63 -13.95 9.82
N LYS A 53 9.45 -13.39 10.71
CA LYS A 53 10.45 -14.17 11.45
C LYS A 53 9.77 -15.06 12.49
N ALA A 54 8.77 -14.53 13.19
CA ALA A 54 7.96 -15.31 14.13
C ALA A 54 7.18 -16.42 13.42
N LEU A 55 6.58 -16.10 12.25
CA LEU A 55 5.90 -17.09 11.42
C LEU A 55 6.84 -18.22 11.00
N ALA A 56 8.04 -17.91 10.52
CA ALA A 56 9.03 -18.91 10.13
C ALA A 56 9.42 -19.83 11.29
N ALA A 57 9.61 -19.29 12.49
CA ALA A 57 9.90 -20.09 13.69
C ALA A 57 8.71 -21.01 14.04
N ARG A 58 7.47 -20.49 14.03
CA ARG A 58 6.27 -21.28 14.33
C ARG A 58 6.05 -22.42 13.31
N LEU A 59 6.29 -22.15 12.02
CA LEU A 59 6.21 -23.18 10.97
C LEU A 59 7.26 -24.27 11.15
N ALA A 60 8.49 -23.90 11.53
CA ALA A 60 9.56 -24.86 11.81
C ALA A 60 9.25 -25.77 13.02
N GLU A 61 8.52 -25.25 14.00
CA GLU A 61 8.01 -26.01 15.16
C GLU A 61 6.76 -26.87 14.84
N GLY A 62 6.29 -26.85 13.60
CA GLY A 62 5.11 -27.62 13.16
C GLY A 62 3.79 -26.88 13.33
N GLY A 63 3.81 -25.56 13.52
CA GLY A 63 2.59 -24.72 13.56
C GLY A 63 1.77 -24.88 12.27
N ARG A 64 0.45 -24.97 12.41
CA ARG A 64 -0.51 -25.09 11.30
C ARG A 64 -1.81 -24.39 11.69
N TRP A 65 -2.43 -23.75 10.71
CA TRP A 65 -3.70 -23.01 10.86
C TRP A 65 -4.60 -23.36 9.67
N ASP A 66 -5.91 -23.21 9.84
CA ASP A 66 -6.88 -23.36 8.74
C ASP A 66 -6.80 -22.20 7.77
N LEU A 67 -6.41 -21.01 8.28
CA LEU A 67 -6.22 -19.75 7.54
C LEU A 67 -5.24 -18.87 8.31
N VAL A 68 -4.42 -18.11 7.62
CA VAL A 68 -3.65 -17.00 8.21
C VAL A 68 -4.28 -15.67 7.79
N PHE A 69 -4.70 -14.86 8.75
CA PHE A 69 -5.06 -13.47 8.52
C PHE A 69 -3.77 -12.65 8.52
N ASN A 70 -3.39 -12.12 7.34
CA ASN A 70 -2.10 -11.49 7.13
C ASN A 70 -2.24 -9.98 6.90
N ILE A 71 -1.59 -9.18 7.74
CA ILE A 71 -1.40 -7.73 7.54
C ILE A 71 0.07 -7.34 7.67
N CYS A 72 1.00 -8.28 7.44
CA CYS A 72 2.42 -7.93 7.45
C CYS A 72 2.80 -7.11 6.23
N GLU A 73 3.50 -6.02 6.48
CA GLU A 73 4.11 -5.14 5.47
C GLU A 73 5.56 -5.57 5.14
N GLY A 74 6.25 -6.15 6.13
CA GLY A 74 7.66 -6.49 6.03
C GLY A 74 8.59 -5.26 6.07
N MET A 75 9.83 -5.46 6.53
CA MET A 75 10.80 -4.36 6.69
C MET A 75 11.74 -4.23 5.50
N HIS A 76 12.16 -5.30 4.87
CA HIS A 76 13.25 -5.30 3.90
C HIS A 76 12.89 -5.93 2.56
N GLY A 77 13.32 -5.26 1.49
CA GLY A 77 13.18 -5.73 0.11
C GLY A 77 12.01 -5.06 -0.63
N ILE A 78 12.17 -4.94 -1.95
CA ILE A 78 11.15 -4.32 -2.83
C ILE A 78 9.88 -5.18 -2.93
N GLY A 79 9.99 -6.49 -2.68
CA GLY A 79 8.84 -7.41 -2.63
C GLY A 79 8.51 -7.85 -1.20
N ARG A 80 8.73 -7.02 -0.18
CA ARG A 80 8.62 -7.39 1.24
C ARG A 80 7.23 -7.88 1.66
N GLU A 81 6.18 -7.32 1.10
CA GLU A 81 4.80 -7.71 1.39
C GLU A 81 4.47 -9.14 0.90
N ALA A 82 5.21 -9.64 -0.08
CA ALA A 82 5.05 -11.01 -0.59
C ALA A 82 5.70 -12.09 0.30
N GLN A 83 6.51 -11.73 1.29
CA GLN A 83 7.28 -12.70 2.06
C GLN A 83 6.40 -13.64 2.88
N VAL A 84 5.35 -13.12 3.52
CA VAL A 84 4.41 -13.94 4.30
C VAL A 84 3.57 -14.83 3.40
N PRO A 85 2.87 -14.35 2.35
CA PRO A 85 2.15 -15.22 1.43
C PRO A 85 3.05 -16.30 0.82
N ALA A 86 4.23 -15.95 0.29
CA ALA A 86 5.13 -16.92 -0.32
C ALA A 86 5.58 -18.02 0.66
N LEU A 87 5.82 -17.68 1.93
CA LEU A 87 6.16 -18.66 2.95
C LEU A 87 4.98 -19.58 3.27
N LEU A 88 3.76 -19.03 3.38
CA LEU A 88 2.56 -19.81 3.65
C LEU A 88 2.19 -20.72 2.48
N GLU A 89 2.33 -20.28 1.23
CA GLU A 89 2.16 -21.08 0.02
C GLU A 89 3.08 -22.31 0.03
N ALA A 90 4.34 -22.15 0.44
CA ALA A 90 5.29 -23.26 0.54
C ALA A 90 4.88 -24.35 1.57
N TYR A 91 3.99 -24.01 2.50
CA TYR A 91 3.43 -24.91 3.51
C TYR A 91 1.98 -25.33 3.24
N ASP A 92 1.41 -24.92 2.09
CA ASP A 92 0.00 -25.18 1.72
C ASP A 92 -1.00 -24.65 2.77
N ILE A 93 -0.73 -23.46 3.28
CA ILE A 93 -1.57 -22.75 4.26
C ILE A 93 -2.19 -21.54 3.59
N PRO A 94 -3.53 -21.45 3.47
CA PRO A 94 -4.19 -20.31 2.88
C PRO A 94 -4.01 -19.04 3.74
N CYS A 95 -3.90 -17.89 3.08
CA CYS A 95 -3.89 -16.59 3.75
C CYS A 95 -4.90 -15.63 3.13
N THR A 96 -5.24 -14.59 3.88
CA THR A 96 -6.08 -13.51 3.38
C THR A 96 -5.32 -12.63 2.39
N PHE A 97 -6.10 -11.92 1.56
CA PHE A 97 -5.64 -11.01 0.49
C PHE A 97 -5.01 -11.74 -0.70
N SER A 98 -4.11 -11.06 -1.41
CA SER A 98 -3.54 -11.57 -2.66
C SER A 98 -2.39 -12.54 -2.45
N ASP A 99 -2.10 -13.35 -3.46
CA ASP A 99 -0.95 -14.25 -3.49
C ASP A 99 0.39 -13.49 -3.55
N ALA A 100 1.49 -14.23 -3.43
CA ALA A 100 2.83 -13.65 -3.37
C ALA A 100 3.22 -12.89 -4.64
N VAL A 101 2.75 -13.31 -5.82
CA VAL A 101 3.07 -12.65 -7.10
C VAL A 101 2.40 -11.30 -7.16
N VAL A 102 1.10 -11.24 -6.86
CA VAL A 102 0.31 -10.01 -6.85
C VAL A 102 0.86 -9.05 -5.78
N MET A 103 1.13 -9.52 -4.56
CA MET A 103 1.67 -8.67 -3.49
C MET A 103 3.03 -8.05 -3.86
N ALA A 104 3.95 -8.84 -4.44
CA ALA A 104 5.25 -8.32 -4.88
C ALA A 104 5.11 -7.30 -6.02
N MET A 105 4.21 -7.56 -6.97
CA MET A 105 3.99 -6.70 -8.13
C MET A 105 3.34 -5.38 -7.72
N THR A 106 2.29 -5.42 -6.90
CA THR A 106 1.49 -4.24 -6.52
C THR A 106 2.23 -3.28 -5.62
N LEU A 107 3.15 -3.77 -4.80
CA LEU A 107 4.06 -2.91 -4.05
C LEU A 107 4.93 -2.04 -4.99
N HIS A 108 5.40 -2.61 -6.10
CA HIS A 108 6.22 -1.90 -7.08
C HIS A 108 5.35 -1.15 -8.10
N LYS A 109 5.00 0.10 -7.81
CA LYS A 109 4.07 0.96 -8.58
C LYS A 109 4.33 0.99 -10.09
N GLY A 110 5.60 0.96 -10.51
CA GLY A 110 5.95 0.92 -11.95
C GLY A 110 5.51 -0.39 -12.63
N LEU A 111 5.70 -1.54 -11.98
CA LEU A 111 5.25 -2.85 -12.50
C LEU A 111 3.73 -2.90 -12.56
N THR A 112 3.05 -2.55 -11.47
CA THR A 112 1.58 -2.45 -11.42
C THR A 112 1.03 -1.63 -12.58
N LYS A 113 1.59 -0.42 -12.80
CA LYS A 113 1.14 0.45 -13.88
C LYS A 113 1.35 -0.14 -15.28
N HIS A 114 2.43 -0.89 -15.50
CA HIS A 114 2.65 -1.59 -16.76
C HIS A 114 1.59 -2.68 -16.98
N VAL A 115 1.31 -3.49 -15.95
CA VAL A 115 0.32 -4.58 -16.03
C VAL A 115 -1.09 -4.02 -16.25
N VAL A 116 -1.58 -3.11 -15.42
CA VAL A 116 -2.94 -2.56 -15.56
C VAL A 116 -3.11 -1.83 -16.89
N ARG A 117 -2.09 -1.12 -17.37
CA ARG A 117 -2.10 -0.45 -18.68
C ARG A 117 -2.18 -1.45 -19.83
N ALA A 118 -1.47 -2.57 -19.76
CA ALA A 118 -1.50 -3.63 -20.77
C ALA A 118 -2.91 -4.25 -20.89
N HIS A 119 -3.71 -4.23 -19.81
CA HIS A 119 -5.11 -4.68 -19.78
C HIS A 119 -6.12 -3.55 -20.04
N GLY A 120 -5.65 -2.39 -20.54
CA GLY A 120 -6.52 -1.27 -20.91
C GLY A 120 -7.12 -0.51 -19.72
N VAL A 121 -6.55 -0.64 -18.53
CA VAL A 121 -6.90 0.16 -17.36
C VAL A 121 -6.11 1.47 -17.42
N PRO A 122 -6.77 2.64 -17.46
CA PRO A 122 -6.09 3.92 -17.53
C PRO A 122 -5.31 4.19 -16.24
N THR A 123 -4.08 4.67 -16.40
CA THR A 123 -3.21 5.11 -15.32
C THR A 123 -2.39 6.29 -15.81
N PRO A 124 -1.99 7.26 -14.96
CA PRO A 124 -1.18 8.41 -15.36
C PRO A 124 0.09 7.97 -16.07
N ASP A 125 0.53 8.78 -17.03
CA ASP A 125 1.86 8.58 -17.62
C ASP A 125 2.93 8.71 -16.56
N PHE A 126 3.97 7.89 -16.66
CA PHE A 126 4.98 7.76 -15.61
C PHE A 126 6.35 7.36 -16.17
N ALA A 127 7.36 7.62 -15.35
CA ALA A 127 8.72 7.09 -15.54
C ALA A 127 9.26 6.60 -14.18
N VAL A 128 10.05 5.52 -14.20
CA VAL A 128 10.81 5.06 -13.04
C VAL A 128 12.24 5.53 -13.16
N VAL A 129 12.76 6.18 -12.13
CA VAL A 129 14.05 6.86 -12.08
C VAL A 129 14.94 6.16 -11.07
N ALA A 130 15.96 5.46 -11.53
CA ALA A 130 16.93 4.79 -10.66
C ALA A 130 18.10 5.71 -10.24
N LYS A 131 18.40 6.74 -11.06
CA LYS A 131 19.42 7.74 -10.78
C LYS A 131 18.85 9.13 -11.04
N ALA A 132 19.11 10.08 -10.15
CA ALA A 132 18.54 11.43 -10.22
C ALA A 132 18.78 12.13 -11.59
N GLU A 133 19.90 11.87 -12.24
CA GLU A 133 20.26 12.45 -13.55
C GLU A 133 19.33 11.96 -14.67
N GLU A 134 18.67 10.83 -14.52
CA GLU A 134 17.68 10.31 -15.49
C GLU A 134 16.44 11.20 -15.54
N ALA A 135 16.13 11.91 -14.45
CA ALA A 135 15.00 12.82 -14.36
C ALA A 135 15.11 14.00 -15.34
N GLU A 136 16.33 14.39 -15.74
CA GLU A 136 16.55 15.43 -16.75
C GLU A 136 15.92 15.08 -18.11
N LYS A 137 15.79 13.80 -18.42
CA LYS A 137 15.35 13.29 -19.73
C LYS A 137 13.86 12.96 -19.77
N ILE A 138 13.14 13.11 -18.66
CA ILE A 138 11.70 12.80 -18.60
C ILE A 138 10.94 13.82 -19.46
N ASP A 139 10.22 13.31 -20.45
CA ASP A 139 9.36 14.10 -21.33
C ASP A 139 7.88 13.91 -20.95
N LEU A 140 7.51 14.45 -19.79
CA LEU A 140 6.14 14.50 -19.28
C LEU A 140 5.75 15.94 -18.95
N PRO A 141 4.48 16.33 -19.20
CA PRO A 141 4.02 17.69 -18.94
C PRO A 141 3.89 17.96 -17.42
N PHE A 142 4.39 19.09 -16.96
CA PHE A 142 4.21 19.57 -15.60
C PHE A 142 2.77 20.04 -15.34
N PRO A 143 2.27 19.97 -14.08
CA PRO A 143 2.96 19.50 -12.88
C PRO A 143 3.09 17.98 -12.85
N LEU A 144 4.17 17.49 -12.21
CA LEU A 144 4.44 16.06 -12.00
C LEU A 144 4.36 15.73 -10.51
N PHE A 145 4.25 14.45 -10.22
CA PHE A 145 4.23 13.91 -8.85
C PHE A 145 5.35 12.90 -8.67
N VAL A 146 6.17 13.08 -7.63
CA VAL A 146 7.35 12.25 -7.33
C VAL A 146 7.15 11.53 -6.01
N LYS A 147 7.37 10.21 -6.00
CA LYS A 147 7.25 9.38 -4.80
C LYS A 147 8.16 8.15 -4.89
N PRO A 148 8.41 7.41 -3.80
CA PRO A 148 9.11 6.13 -3.84
C PRO A 148 8.36 5.11 -4.70
N VAL A 149 9.08 4.23 -5.39
CA VAL A 149 8.47 3.22 -6.27
C VAL A 149 7.77 2.11 -5.49
N ALA A 150 8.26 1.76 -4.29
CA ALA A 150 7.81 0.59 -3.52
C ALA A 150 7.63 0.91 -2.01
N GLU A 151 6.86 1.94 -1.71
CA GLU A 151 6.39 2.28 -0.36
C GLU A 151 4.87 2.39 -0.34
N GLY A 152 4.23 1.98 0.76
CA GLY A 152 2.80 2.10 1.01
C GLY A 152 2.43 3.33 1.85
N THR A 153 1.18 3.41 2.29
CA THR A 153 0.61 4.35 3.27
C THR A 153 0.89 5.85 3.02
N GLY A 154 1.45 6.20 1.86
CA GLY A 154 1.88 7.58 1.54
C GLY A 154 3.25 7.94 2.11
N LYS A 155 4.05 6.97 2.53
CA LYS A 155 5.44 7.15 2.95
C LYS A 155 6.28 7.75 1.82
N GLY A 156 7.03 8.80 2.12
CA GLY A 156 7.74 9.60 1.13
C GLY A 156 6.86 10.52 0.28
N VAL A 157 5.59 10.69 0.64
CA VAL A 157 4.65 11.62 -0.01
C VAL A 157 4.35 12.79 0.92
N GLY A 158 4.62 14.00 0.47
CA GLY A 158 4.40 15.24 1.23
C GLY A 158 4.29 16.46 0.32
N GLY A 159 4.35 17.65 0.90
CA GLY A 159 4.19 18.93 0.17
C GLY A 159 5.17 19.15 -0.99
N LYS A 160 6.33 18.49 -0.98
CA LYS A 160 7.33 18.53 -2.05
C LYS A 160 7.12 17.49 -3.16
N SER A 161 6.18 16.55 -3.01
CA SER A 161 5.94 15.51 -4.01
C SER A 161 5.39 16.04 -5.33
N ARG A 162 4.63 17.14 -5.30
CA ARG A 162 4.19 17.85 -6.50
C ARG A 162 5.25 18.83 -6.95
N VAL A 163 5.80 18.61 -8.14
CA VAL A 163 6.84 19.44 -8.74
C VAL A 163 6.34 20.14 -9.99
N SER A 164 6.81 21.37 -10.20
CA SER A 164 6.38 22.23 -11.32
C SER A 164 7.52 22.65 -12.23
N THR A 165 8.76 22.36 -11.85
CA THR A 165 9.95 22.69 -12.64
C THR A 165 10.88 21.49 -12.79
N ARG A 166 11.75 21.54 -13.80
CA ARG A 166 12.77 20.51 -14.02
C ARG A 166 13.74 20.39 -12.84
N ALA A 167 14.12 21.52 -12.26
CA ALA A 167 15.03 21.55 -11.10
C ALA A 167 14.40 20.84 -9.89
N ASP A 168 13.15 21.15 -9.56
CA ASP A 168 12.43 20.50 -8.46
C ASP A 168 12.26 19.00 -8.72
N LEU A 169 12.04 18.59 -9.97
CA LEU A 169 11.93 17.17 -10.34
C LEU A 169 13.22 16.41 -10.05
N VAL A 170 14.37 16.93 -10.47
CA VAL A 170 15.67 16.30 -10.25
C VAL A 170 16.01 16.24 -8.77
N GLU A 171 15.73 17.33 -8.02
CA GLU A 171 15.93 17.38 -6.58
C GLU A 171 15.02 16.37 -5.87
N GLY A 172 13.73 16.34 -6.20
CA GLY A 172 12.77 15.40 -5.60
C GLY A 172 13.15 13.94 -5.86
N CYS A 173 13.59 13.60 -7.08
CA CYS A 173 14.10 12.25 -7.37
C CYS A 173 15.36 11.93 -6.56
N ARG A 174 16.28 12.88 -6.41
CA ARG A 174 17.50 12.71 -5.61
C ARG A 174 17.18 12.45 -4.16
N ASP A 175 16.28 13.22 -3.58
CA ASP A 175 15.87 13.09 -2.17
C ASP A 175 15.22 11.73 -1.91
N ILE A 176 14.28 11.30 -2.79
CA ILE A 176 13.65 9.99 -2.68
C ILE A 176 14.68 8.85 -2.76
N ILE A 177 15.55 8.87 -3.77
CA ILE A 177 16.55 7.82 -3.95
C ILE A 177 17.52 7.75 -2.78
N ALA A 178 17.95 8.89 -2.25
CA ALA A 178 18.87 8.96 -1.12
C ALA A 178 18.23 8.47 0.18
N THR A 179 16.98 8.89 0.44
CA THR A 179 16.27 8.58 1.68
C THR A 179 15.81 7.13 1.71
N PHE A 180 15.12 6.68 0.66
CA PHE A 180 14.46 5.36 0.62
C PHE A 180 15.32 4.26 0.00
N ARG A 181 16.49 4.60 -0.57
CA ARG A 181 17.44 3.66 -1.21
C ARG A 181 16.78 2.78 -2.27
N GLN A 182 15.82 3.35 -3.00
CA GLN A 182 15.07 2.72 -4.07
C GLN A 182 14.80 3.73 -5.19
N PRO A 183 14.38 3.30 -6.38
CA PRO A 183 14.00 4.21 -7.45
C PRO A 183 12.83 5.12 -7.04
N ALA A 184 12.81 6.32 -7.62
CA ALA A 184 11.63 7.18 -7.61
C ALA A 184 10.70 6.84 -8.77
N ILE A 185 9.39 6.98 -8.58
CA ILE A 185 8.42 7.03 -9.67
C ILE A 185 7.96 8.46 -9.85
N VAL A 186 7.95 8.92 -11.10
CA VAL A 186 7.49 10.24 -11.54
C VAL A 186 6.22 10.03 -12.34
N GLU A 187 5.14 10.71 -11.99
CA GLU A 187 3.84 10.56 -12.63
C GLU A 187 3.27 11.92 -13.04
N THR A 188 2.42 11.95 -14.07
CA THR A 188 1.57 13.11 -14.32
C THR A 188 0.68 13.34 -13.10
N PHE A 189 0.67 14.57 -12.57
CA PHE A 189 -0.19 14.92 -11.44
C PHE A 189 -1.66 14.95 -11.84
N LEU A 190 -2.50 14.29 -11.08
CA LEU A 190 -3.95 14.25 -11.28
C LEU A 190 -4.63 15.16 -10.24
N PRO A 191 -5.24 16.30 -10.64
CA PRO A 191 -5.85 17.25 -9.71
C PRO A 191 -7.32 16.92 -9.40
N GLY A 192 -7.75 15.69 -9.59
CA GLY A 192 -9.14 15.27 -9.43
C GLY A 192 -9.53 14.91 -8.00
N ARG A 193 -10.75 14.38 -7.89
CA ARG A 193 -11.24 13.75 -6.66
C ARG A 193 -10.47 12.47 -6.38
N GLU A 194 -10.27 12.15 -5.12
CA GLU A 194 -9.55 10.96 -4.67
C GLU A 194 -10.51 9.98 -3.99
N PHE A 195 -10.43 8.70 -4.40
CA PHE A 195 -11.31 7.64 -3.90
C PHE A 195 -10.52 6.45 -3.42
N THR A 196 -11.01 5.83 -2.34
CA THR A 196 -10.64 4.48 -1.95
C THR A 196 -11.81 3.56 -2.25
N VAL A 197 -11.59 2.51 -3.03
CA VAL A 197 -12.64 1.54 -3.41
C VAL A 197 -12.39 0.23 -2.69
N GLY A 198 -13.39 -0.22 -1.93
CA GLY A 198 -13.37 -1.53 -1.29
C GLY A 198 -13.79 -2.62 -2.27
N LEU A 199 -13.02 -3.71 -2.35
CA LEU A 199 -13.31 -4.88 -3.18
C LEU A 199 -13.43 -6.13 -2.32
N VAL A 200 -14.30 -7.05 -2.71
CA VAL A 200 -14.43 -8.40 -2.13
C VAL A 200 -14.65 -9.42 -3.23
N GLY A 201 -14.21 -10.64 -3.00
CA GLY A 201 -14.34 -11.76 -3.93
C GLY A 201 -13.02 -12.13 -4.60
N GLU A 202 -13.07 -13.14 -5.46
CA GLU A 202 -11.93 -13.70 -6.19
C GLU A 202 -12.31 -13.87 -7.66
N GLY A 203 -11.38 -13.64 -8.57
CA GLY A 203 -11.56 -13.82 -10.00
C GLY A 203 -12.84 -13.13 -10.54
N ALA A 204 -13.72 -13.90 -11.13
CA ALA A 204 -14.98 -13.40 -11.71
C ALA A 204 -16.00 -12.93 -10.66
N GLU A 205 -15.92 -13.42 -9.43
CA GLU A 205 -16.80 -13.07 -8.30
C GLU A 205 -16.42 -11.72 -7.65
N THR A 206 -15.30 -11.12 -8.06
CA THR A 206 -14.84 -9.84 -7.52
C THR A 206 -15.83 -8.73 -7.82
N ARG A 207 -16.22 -8.00 -6.78
CA ARG A 207 -17.14 -6.87 -6.86
C ARG A 207 -16.75 -5.75 -5.91
N SER A 208 -17.13 -4.52 -6.24
CA SER A 208 -17.03 -3.39 -5.33
C SER A 208 -18.07 -3.49 -4.19
N ILE A 209 -17.67 -3.06 -3.01
CA ILE A 209 -18.57 -2.85 -1.85
C ILE A 209 -18.81 -1.37 -1.58
N GLY A 210 -18.17 -0.48 -2.33
CA GLY A 210 -18.37 0.96 -2.29
C GLY A 210 -17.10 1.77 -2.51
N ALA A 211 -17.30 3.06 -2.77
CA ALA A 211 -16.23 4.04 -2.93
C ALA A 211 -16.31 5.10 -1.84
N LEU A 212 -15.22 5.29 -1.10
CA LEU A 212 -15.02 6.39 -0.15
C LEU A 212 -14.27 7.51 -0.84
N GLU A 213 -14.86 8.70 -0.88
CA GLU A 213 -14.18 9.92 -1.30
C GLU A 213 -13.36 10.49 -0.15
N VAL A 214 -12.12 10.84 -0.44
CA VAL A 214 -11.21 11.51 0.49
C VAL A 214 -11.39 13.02 0.35
N GLY A 215 -11.93 13.67 1.39
CA GLY A 215 -12.06 15.11 1.47
C GLY A 215 -11.00 15.71 2.38
N PHE A 216 -10.44 16.86 2.00
CA PHE A 216 -9.41 17.56 2.77
C PHE A 216 -10.04 18.67 3.61
N LEU A 217 -9.78 18.66 4.93
CA LEU A 217 -10.17 19.74 5.86
C LEU A 217 -9.15 20.90 5.78
N GLY A 218 -9.50 22.06 6.33
CA GLY A 218 -8.64 23.26 6.26
C GLY A 218 -7.27 23.13 6.92
N THR A 219 -7.05 22.13 7.75
CA THR A 219 -5.76 21.77 8.38
C THR A 219 -4.92 20.78 7.60
N ALA A 220 -5.49 20.18 6.54
CA ALA A 220 -4.82 19.18 5.72
C ALA A 220 -3.77 19.82 4.79
N GLU A 221 -2.77 19.03 4.42
CA GLU A 221 -1.95 19.33 3.25
C GLU A 221 -2.83 19.15 2.01
N SER A 222 -3.24 20.25 1.39
CA SER A 222 -4.28 20.30 0.35
C SER A 222 -3.88 19.69 -1.00
N THR A 223 -2.65 19.23 -1.14
CA THR A 223 -2.10 18.79 -2.43
C THR A 223 -2.03 17.29 -2.62
N ASN A 224 -2.18 16.51 -1.56
CA ASN A 224 -2.06 15.05 -1.64
C ASN A 224 -2.58 14.35 -0.38
N TYR A 225 -2.98 13.09 -0.52
CA TYR A 225 -3.34 12.19 0.57
C TYR A 225 -2.07 11.44 1.06
N GLY A 226 -1.08 12.22 1.56
CA GLY A 226 0.20 11.74 2.06
C GLY A 226 0.15 11.21 3.48
N LEU A 227 1.32 10.76 3.99
CA LEU A 227 1.46 10.13 5.30
C LEU A 227 0.89 10.98 6.43
N LEU A 228 1.24 12.26 6.51
CA LEU A 228 0.77 13.17 7.57
C LEU A 228 -0.76 13.29 7.60
N ASN A 229 -1.39 13.39 6.42
CA ASN A 229 -2.84 13.46 6.33
C ASN A 229 -3.51 12.13 6.76
N LYS A 230 -2.84 11.00 6.60
CA LYS A 230 -3.32 9.69 7.05
C LYS A 230 -3.15 9.47 8.54
N GLU A 231 -2.00 9.82 9.09
CA GLU A 231 -1.73 9.67 10.53
C GLU A 231 -2.61 10.58 11.41
N GLU A 232 -2.91 11.80 10.93
CA GLU A 232 -3.77 12.76 11.61
C GLU A 232 -5.16 12.85 10.94
N CYS A 233 -5.66 11.74 10.38
CA CYS A 233 -6.87 11.73 9.55
C CYS A 233 -8.11 12.28 10.29
N GLU A 234 -8.25 12.07 11.59
CA GLU A 234 -9.38 12.55 12.38
C GLU A 234 -9.57 14.08 12.32
N THR A 235 -8.48 14.82 12.13
CA THR A 235 -8.50 16.30 12.10
C THR A 235 -8.24 16.89 10.72
N ARG A 236 -7.79 16.07 9.75
CA ARG A 236 -7.34 16.53 8.43
C ARG A 236 -8.20 16.04 7.28
N ILE A 237 -8.85 14.90 7.45
CA ILE A 237 -9.50 14.18 6.35
C ILE A 237 -10.95 13.86 6.70
N THR A 238 -11.80 13.86 5.69
CA THR A 238 -13.13 13.25 5.77
C THR A 238 -13.23 12.10 4.80
N TYR A 239 -13.89 11.01 5.23
CA TYR A 239 -14.22 9.89 4.36
C TYR A 239 -15.73 9.87 4.14
N THR A 240 -16.13 10.03 2.90
CA THR A 240 -17.56 10.07 2.55
C THR A 240 -17.88 8.93 1.60
N LEU A 241 -18.82 8.06 2.00
CA LEU A 241 -19.34 7.05 1.08
C LEU A 241 -20.18 7.73 0.00
N VAL A 242 -19.75 7.65 -1.24
CA VAL A 242 -20.37 8.34 -2.38
C VAL A 242 -20.91 7.35 -3.41
N ARG A 243 -21.96 7.77 -4.14
CA ARG A 243 -22.65 6.92 -5.12
C ARG A 243 -22.97 7.67 -6.41
N ASP A 244 -22.25 8.73 -6.72
CA ASP A 244 -22.42 9.48 -7.96
C ASP A 244 -21.81 8.76 -9.18
N ALA A 245 -21.89 9.39 -10.35
CA ALA A 245 -21.37 8.79 -11.58
C ALA A 245 -19.83 8.59 -11.55
N THR A 246 -19.09 9.50 -10.90
CA THR A 246 -17.64 9.42 -10.78
C THR A 246 -17.23 8.28 -9.85
N ALA A 247 -17.93 8.12 -8.71
CA ALA A 247 -17.72 7.02 -7.79
C ALA A 247 -17.95 5.66 -8.46
N ARG A 248 -19.06 5.52 -9.23
CA ARG A 248 -19.33 4.30 -10.01
C ARG A 248 -18.25 4.01 -11.05
N ALA A 249 -17.75 5.04 -11.74
CA ALA A 249 -16.63 4.87 -12.66
C ALA A 249 -15.34 4.43 -11.96
N ALA A 250 -15.09 4.94 -10.75
CA ALA A 250 -13.96 4.50 -9.92
C ALA A 250 -14.11 3.04 -9.46
N GLU A 251 -15.32 2.62 -9.07
CA GLU A 251 -15.62 1.23 -8.70
C GLU A 251 -15.41 0.28 -9.88
N ASP A 252 -15.94 0.61 -11.07
CA ASP A 252 -15.74 -0.19 -12.30
C ASP A 252 -14.25 -0.30 -12.66
N LEU A 253 -13.52 0.80 -12.53
CA LEU A 253 -12.09 0.85 -12.81
C LEU A 253 -11.30 -0.02 -11.82
N ALA A 254 -11.63 0.03 -10.53
CA ALA A 254 -10.99 -0.77 -9.49
C ALA A 254 -11.21 -2.28 -9.72
N VAL A 255 -12.44 -2.69 -10.06
CA VAL A 255 -12.73 -4.10 -10.40
C VAL A 255 -11.96 -4.56 -11.64
N ARG A 256 -11.82 -3.69 -12.65
CA ARG A 256 -11.03 -4.01 -13.84
C ARG A 256 -9.54 -4.12 -13.53
N ALA A 257 -9.01 -3.23 -12.68
CA ALA A 257 -7.63 -3.29 -12.25
C ALA A 257 -7.36 -4.59 -11.48
N TRP A 258 -8.20 -4.93 -10.51
CA TRP A 258 -8.11 -6.18 -9.76
C TRP A 258 -8.07 -7.43 -10.65
N ARG A 259 -8.90 -7.46 -11.70
CA ARG A 259 -8.96 -8.61 -12.63
C ARG A 259 -7.81 -8.67 -13.63
N SER A 260 -6.94 -7.66 -13.66
CA SER A 260 -5.77 -7.60 -14.52
C SER A 260 -4.49 -8.11 -13.85
N GLU A 261 -4.55 -8.25 -12.56
CA GLU A 261 -3.47 -8.73 -11.68
C GLU A 261 -3.64 -10.23 -11.41
#